data_37f82dc83bacd5ed9268822e8ee74436
#
_entry.id   37f82dc83bacd5ed9268822e8ee74436
#
_cell.length_a   1.000
_cell.length_b   1.000
_cell.length_c   1.000
_cell.angle_alpha   90.00
_cell.angle_beta   90.00
_cell.angle_gamma   90.00
#
_symmetry.space_group_name_H-M   'P 1'
#
loop_
_entity.id
_entity.type
_entity.pdbx_description
1 polymer ?
#
loop_
_entity_poly.entity_id
_entity_poly.type
_entity_poly.pdbx_seq_one_letter_code
_entity_poly.pdbx_strand_id
1 'polypeptide(L)'
;MKIGVVDADINGLLFSLLCEKNGYEVIVTNKNEDYIFNLNNRICITDEPLAQSLLLGTSKFSATTDITTTIKESDIIFVFSNNPSNIDGNYDTTKIFDVVTNFYTLSSQDIPLHDKKLIICSTMNPGETEQIQTRLNMFNVQVAYCPFFTESNEVVKNIENLSMLLIGTDHQDLANELIHINSKLKKVPIDAYIMSSKSAEIVKLGINTFLSSKINQSNMIGQIVMKSGVESELGMVLSAIGGFDGIGKDYMSYGFGYGGPRINGDNKALKYYCESLNLDTEILTSITMFNNTHLEFLKNYYIQQNPNGEQPFVFNHITYKKGVNVLEESQQFKLCIKFLDEGYNVNVIESPQIISELNQLSEKYDGRLKFYKPGTLPSGILINLQ
;
A
#
# COMPACT_ATOMS: atom_id res chain seq x y z
N MET A 1 -28.80 -3.86 6.66
CA MET A 1 -27.76 -2.81 6.51
C MET A 1 -27.12 -2.97 5.15
N LYS A 2 -27.07 -1.89 4.39
CA LYS A 2 -26.43 -1.81 3.07
C LYS A 2 -25.11 -1.05 3.18
N ILE A 3 -24.04 -1.65 2.69
CA ILE A 3 -22.70 -1.09 2.70
C ILE A 3 -22.39 -0.51 1.31
N GLY A 4 -22.03 0.77 1.26
CA GLY A 4 -21.48 1.42 0.08
C GLY A 4 -19.96 1.40 0.12
N VAL A 5 -19.31 1.16 -1.02
CA VAL A 5 -17.86 1.28 -1.16
C VAL A 5 -17.55 2.20 -2.34
N VAL A 6 -16.91 3.31 -2.06
CA VAL A 6 -16.60 4.37 -3.03
C VAL A 6 -15.14 4.33 -3.43
N ASP A 7 -14.86 4.60 -4.71
CA ASP A 7 -13.54 4.52 -5.34
C ASP A 7 -12.88 3.16 -5.07
N ALA A 8 -13.68 2.09 -5.16
CA ALA A 8 -13.21 0.75 -4.85
C ALA A 8 -12.05 0.34 -5.76
N ASP A 9 -10.83 0.46 -5.21
CA ASP A 9 -9.66 -0.26 -5.70
C ASP A 9 -9.79 -1.75 -5.36
N ILE A 10 -8.75 -2.53 -5.56
CA ILE A 10 -8.77 -3.96 -5.23
C ILE A 10 -9.02 -4.22 -3.73
N ASN A 11 -8.54 -3.35 -2.84
CA ASN A 11 -8.78 -3.48 -1.39
C ASN A 11 -10.25 -3.26 -1.06
N GLY A 12 -10.84 -2.17 -1.62
CA GLY A 12 -12.25 -1.86 -1.44
C GLY A 12 -13.16 -2.93 -2.04
N LEU A 13 -12.82 -3.47 -3.21
CA LEU A 13 -13.55 -4.57 -3.81
C LEU A 13 -13.52 -5.81 -2.91
N LEU A 14 -12.36 -6.26 -2.48
CA LEU A 14 -12.23 -7.48 -1.66
C LEU A 14 -12.87 -7.32 -0.28
N PHE A 15 -12.75 -6.15 0.33
CA PHE A 15 -13.50 -5.81 1.54
C PHE A 15 -15.02 -5.93 1.30
N SER A 16 -15.52 -5.37 0.20
CA SER A 16 -16.93 -5.42 -0.15
C SER A 16 -17.45 -6.84 -0.36
N LEU A 17 -16.68 -7.68 -1.06
CA LEU A 17 -17.01 -9.09 -1.31
C LEU A 17 -17.02 -9.91 -0.01
N LEU A 18 -16.10 -9.63 0.91
CA LEU A 18 -16.11 -10.26 2.24
C LEU A 18 -17.30 -9.79 3.09
N CYS A 19 -17.71 -8.52 3.00
CA CYS A 19 -18.93 -8.03 3.63
C CYS A 19 -20.16 -8.75 3.08
N GLU A 20 -20.29 -8.88 1.77
CA GLU A 20 -21.41 -9.58 1.13
C GLU A 20 -21.47 -11.06 1.55
N LYS A 21 -20.35 -11.76 1.55
CA LYS A 21 -20.22 -13.14 2.04
C LYS A 21 -20.69 -13.30 3.48
N ASN A 22 -20.58 -12.24 4.29
CA ASN A 22 -21.03 -12.19 5.68
C ASN A 22 -22.45 -11.62 5.86
N GLY A 23 -23.22 -11.56 4.78
CA GLY A 23 -24.65 -11.32 4.77
C GLY A 23 -25.08 -9.85 4.60
N TYR A 24 -24.16 -8.93 4.35
CA TYR A 24 -24.48 -7.55 4.04
C TYR A 24 -24.91 -7.39 2.59
N GLU A 25 -25.76 -6.43 2.30
CA GLU A 25 -26.01 -5.95 0.94
C GLU A 25 -24.91 -4.94 0.58
N VAL A 26 -24.35 -5.01 -0.63
CA VAL A 26 -23.20 -4.19 -1.01
C VAL A 26 -23.41 -3.52 -2.37
N ILE A 27 -23.08 -2.24 -2.42
CA ILE A 27 -22.96 -1.46 -3.66
C ILE A 27 -21.57 -0.84 -3.77
N VAL A 28 -20.91 -1.07 -4.90
CA VAL A 28 -19.54 -0.60 -5.16
C VAL A 28 -19.55 0.48 -6.23
N THR A 29 -18.78 1.54 -6.04
CA THR A 29 -18.64 2.62 -7.03
C THR A 29 -17.19 2.78 -7.47
N ASN A 30 -17.02 2.93 -8.79
CA ASN A 30 -15.77 3.36 -9.41
C ASN A 30 -16.08 4.13 -10.70
N LYS A 31 -15.26 5.15 -11.03
CA LYS A 31 -15.46 5.96 -12.25
C LYS A 31 -15.13 5.21 -13.55
N ASN A 32 -14.41 4.10 -13.50
CA ASN A 32 -14.03 3.30 -14.66
C ASN A 32 -15.23 2.43 -15.12
N GLU A 33 -15.80 2.79 -16.26
CA GLU A 33 -16.99 2.13 -16.82
C GLU A 33 -16.72 0.64 -17.16
N ASP A 34 -15.55 0.33 -17.74
CA ASP A 34 -15.17 -1.05 -18.09
C ASP A 34 -15.01 -1.91 -16.83
N TYR A 35 -14.43 -1.35 -15.78
CA TYR A 35 -14.30 -2.03 -14.48
C TYR A 35 -15.68 -2.35 -13.90
N ILE A 36 -16.58 -1.38 -13.85
CA ILE A 36 -17.96 -1.56 -13.37
C ILE A 36 -18.74 -2.54 -14.23
N PHE A 37 -18.61 -2.45 -15.55
CA PHE A 37 -19.23 -3.41 -16.48
C PHE A 37 -18.75 -4.84 -16.18
N ASN A 38 -17.45 -5.04 -16.03
CA ASN A 38 -16.89 -6.33 -15.71
C ASN A 38 -17.41 -6.88 -14.37
N LEU A 39 -17.42 -6.07 -13.31
CA LEU A 39 -17.93 -6.48 -11.99
C LEU A 39 -19.42 -6.91 -12.05
N ASN A 40 -20.26 -6.17 -12.77
CA ASN A 40 -21.67 -6.51 -12.95
C ASN A 40 -21.86 -7.81 -13.74
N ASN A 41 -20.92 -8.14 -14.63
CA ASN A 41 -20.88 -9.41 -15.37
C ASN A 41 -20.12 -10.52 -14.61
N ARG A 42 -19.77 -10.29 -13.34
CA ARG A 42 -19.04 -11.24 -12.50
C ARG A 42 -17.64 -11.58 -13.04
N ILE A 43 -16.98 -10.62 -13.65
CA ILE A 43 -15.60 -10.72 -14.16
C ILE A 43 -14.71 -9.83 -13.27
N CYS A 44 -13.69 -10.43 -12.66
CA CYS A 44 -12.68 -9.72 -11.88
C CYS A 44 -11.29 -9.94 -12.50
N ILE A 45 -10.72 -8.89 -13.08
CA ILE A 45 -9.38 -8.94 -13.69
C ILE A 45 -8.37 -8.42 -12.66
N THR A 46 -7.70 -9.35 -11.98
CA THR A 46 -6.72 -9.02 -10.94
C THR A 46 -5.82 -10.22 -10.66
N ASP A 47 -4.62 -9.95 -10.14
CA ASP A 47 -3.68 -10.97 -9.66
C ASP A 47 -3.99 -11.40 -8.19
N GLU A 48 -4.97 -10.75 -7.52
CA GLU A 48 -5.33 -11.09 -6.14
C GLU A 48 -6.03 -12.44 -6.06
N PRO A 49 -5.52 -13.38 -5.25
CA PRO A 49 -6.13 -14.67 -5.05
C PRO A 49 -7.57 -14.54 -4.51
N LEU A 50 -8.43 -15.46 -4.89
CA LEU A 50 -9.83 -15.56 -4.45
C LEU A 50 -10.78 -14.46 -4.95
N ALA A 51 -10.31 -13.35 -5.53
CA ALA A 51 -11.16 -12.23 -5.97
C ALA A 51 -12.27 -12.71 -6.91
N GLN A 52 -11.91 -13.44 -7.98
CA GLN A 52 -12.85 -13.96 -8.94
C GLN A 52 -13.85 -14.94 -8.32
N SER A 53 -13.40 -15.83 -7.43
CA SER A 53 -14.29 -16.81 -6.80
C SER A 53 -15.25 -16.17 -5.80
N LEU A 54 -14.80 -15.16 -5.05
CA LEU A 54 -15.65 -14.38 -4.15
C LEU A 54 -16.72 -13.63 -4.94
N LEU A 55 -16.36 -12.97 -6.05
CA LEU A 55 -17.29 -12.23 -6.89
C LEU A 55 -18.36 -13.15 -7.51
N LEU A 56 -17.99 -14.33 -7.98
CA LEU A 56 -18.91 -15.33 -8.51
C LEU A 56 -19.92 -15.83 -7.46
N GLY A 57 -19.52 -15.88 -6.20
CA GLY A 57 -20.37 -16.32 -5.08
C GLY A 57 -21.40 -15.29 -4.62
N THR A 58 -21.37 -14.05 -5.13
CA THR A 58 -22.23 -12.97 -4.64
C THR A 58 -23.66 -13.05 -5.15
N SER A 59 -24.63 -12.72 -4.28
CA SER A 59 -26.06 -12.62 -4.58
C SER A 59 -26.65 -11.23 -4.30
N LYS A 60 -26.01 -10.47 -3.39
CA LYS A 60 -26.44 -9.13 -2.94
C LYS A 60 -25.40 -8.06 -3.24
N PHE A 61 -24.71 -8.21 -4.38
CA PHE A 61 -23.66 -7.32 -4.84
C PHE A 61 -24.11 -6.58 -6.10
N SER A 62 -23.89 -5.27 -6.13
CA SER A 62 -24.08 -4.42 -7.30
C SER A 62 -22.92 -3.46 -7.47
N ALA A 63 -22.68 -2.98 -8.69
CA ALA A 63 -21.64 -2.00 -8.98
C ALA A 63 -22.19 -0.90 -9.90
N THR A 64 -21.78 0.35 -9.68
CA THR A 64 -22.24 1.53 -10.42
C THR A 64 -21.12 2.54 -10.62
N THR A 65 -21.22 3.37 -11.65
CA THR A 65 -20.35 4.53 -11.82
C THR A 65 -20.86 5.78 -11.08
N ASP A 66 -22.11 5.74 -10.60
CA ASP A 66 -22.74 6.87 -9.92
C ASP A 66 -22.57 6.81 -8.40
N ILE A 67 -21.72 7.70 -7.90
CA ILE A 67 -21.45 7.84 -6.45
C ILE A 67 -22.69 8.29 -5.68
N THR A 68 -23.55 9.10 -6.28
CA THR A 68 -24.75 9.62 -5.60
C THR A 68 -25.73 8.50 -5.29
N THR A 69 -25.88 7.54 -6.20
CA THR A 69 -26.65 6.32 -5.96
C THR A 69 -26.08 5.53 -4.79
N THR A 70 -24.76 5.35 -4.73
CA THR A 70 -24.11 4.63 -3.62
C THR A 70 -24.34 5.32 -2.28
N ILE A 71 -24.15 6.64 -2.20
CA ILE A 71 -24.40 7.40 -0.95
C ILE A 71 -25.87 7.34 -0.54
N LYS A 72 -26.79 7.50 -1.52
CA LYS A 72 -28.23 7.49 -1.26
C LYS A 72 -28.70 6.16 -0.68
N GLU A 73 -28.27 5.05 -1.29
CA GLU A 73 -28.78 3.72 -0.96
C GLU A 73 -28.09 3.05 0.23
N SER A 74 -26.94 3.52 0.67
CA SER A 74 -26.15 2.88 1.73
C SER A 74 -26.40 3.48 3.11
N ASP A 75 -26.35 2.65 4.14
CA ASP A 75 -26.38 3.06 5.54
C ASP A 75 -25.00 3.54 6.00
N ILE A 76 -23.96 2.83 5.55
CA ILE A 76 -22.56 3.11 5.86
C ILE A 76 -21.74 3.07 4.57
N ILE A 77 -20.88 4.08 4.37
CA ILE A 77 -20.11 4.30 3.15
C ILE A 77 -18.61 4.23 3.48
N PHE A 78 -17.89 3.30 2.86
CA PHE A 78 -16.43 3.17 2.97
C PHE A 78 -15.76 3.77 1.74
N VAL A 79 -14.70 4.55 1.94
CA VAL A 79 -13.93 5.19 0.86
C VAL A 79 -12.53 4.59 0.79
N PHE A 80 -12.19 4.01 -0.38
CA PHE A 80 -10.90 3.36 -0.65
C PHE A 80 -10.09 4.09 -1.74
N SER A 81 -10.18 5.40 -1.79
CA SER A 81 -9.49 6.19 -2.80
C SER A 81 -7.97 6.03 -2.71
N ASN A 82 -7.31 5.89 -3.85
CA ASN A 82 -5.85 5.95 -3.91
C ASN A 82 -5.42 7.42 -3.93
N ASN A 83 -4.69 7.83 -2.90
CA ASN A 83 -4.19 9.19 -2.72
C ASN A 83 -2.70 9.23 -3.08
N PRO A 84 -2.31 9.85 -4.21
CA PRO A 84 -0.89 10.02 -4.55
C PRO A 84 -0.21 11.03 -3.64
N SER A 85 1.11 10.90 -3.48
CA SER A 85 1.91 11.91 -2.79
C SER A 85 2.15 13.12 -3.70
N ASN A 86 1.99 14.32 -3.18
CA ASN A 86 2.39 15.58 -3.82
C ASN A 86 3.92 15.76 -3.78
N ILE A 87 4.42 16.76 -4.51
CA ILE A 87 5.86 17.10 -4.58
C ILE A 87 6.42 17.47 -3.20
N ASP A 88 5.66 18.19 -2.39
CA ASP A 88 6.01 18.61 -1.02
C ASP A 88 5.88 17.51 0.02
N GLY A 89 5.32 16.38 -0.36
CA GLY A 89 5.30 15.14 0.42
C GLY A 89 3.96 14.78 1.05
N ASN A 90 3.02 15.71 1.22
CA ASN A 90 1.69 15.38 1.70
C ASN A 90 0.89 14.54 0.68
N TYR A 91 -0.19 13.91 1.12
CA TYR A 91 -1.11 13.21 0.23
C TYR A 91 -2.09 14.16 -0.45
N ASP A 92 -2.36 13.91 -1.74
CA ASP A 92 -3.47 14.55 -2.45
C ASP A 92 -4.78 13.81 -2.10
N THR A 93 -5.54 14.41 -1.22
CA THR A 93 -6.82 13.88 -0.73
C THR A 93 -8.04 14.49 -1.43
N THR A 94 -7.83 15.19 -2.54
CA THR A 94 -8.90 15.88 -3.31
C THR A 94 -10.05 14.94 -3.63
N LYS A 95 -9.79 13.70 -4.03
CA LYS A 95 -10.84 12.71 -4.35
C LYS A 95 -11.76 12.43 -3.16
N ILE A 96 -11.22 12.43 -1.93
CA ILE A 96 -12.03 12.19 -0.72
C ILE A 96 -12.90 13.41 -0.43
N PHE A 97 -12.37 14.62 -0.60
CA PHE A 97 -13.18 15.85 -0.49
C PHE A 97 -14.24 15.95 -1.61
N ASP A 98 -13.99 15.39 -2.80
CA ASP A 98 -15.00 15.26 -3.85
C ASP A 98 -16.15 14.33 -3.41
N VAL A 99 -15.87 13.26 -2.67
CA VAL A 99 -16.93 12.43 -2.06
C VAL A 99 -17.81 13.27 -1.13
N VAL A 100 -17.19 14.10 -0.29
CA VAL A 100 -17.91 15.02 0.61
C VAL A 100 -18.82 15.97 -0.17
N THR A 101 -18.37 16.49 -1.31
CA THR A 101 -19.16 17.37 -2.17
C THR A 101 -20.46 16.72 -2.67
N ASN A 102 -20.48 15.39 -2.86
CA ASN A 102 -21.70 14.68 -3.26
C ASN A 102 -22.77 14.67 -2.16
N PHE A 103 -22.40 14.77 -0.87
CA PHE A 103 -23.39 14.93 0.21
C PHE A 103 -24.11 16.28 0.09
N TYR A 104 -23.41 17.36 -0.25
CA TYR A 104 -24.02 18.66 -0.50
C TYR A 104 -24.98 18.62 -1.72
N THR A 105 -24.57 17.95 -2.77
CA THR A 105 -25.40 17.76 -3.98
C THR A 105 -26.69 17.02 -3.64
N LEU A 106 -26.61 15.93 -2.89
CA LEU A 106 -27.79 15.15 -2.47
C LEU A 106 -28.69 15.94 -1.52
N SER A 107 -28.13 16.69 -0.59
CA SER A 107 -28.88 17.57 0.29
C SER A 107 -29.66 18.63 -0.49
N SER A 108 -29.08 19.22 -1.53
CA SER A 108 -29.75 20.20 -2.38
C SER A 108 -30.92 19.61 -3.20
N GLN A 109 -31.02 18.29 -3.27
CA GLN A 109 -32.11 17.53 -3.90
C GLN A 109 -33.11 16.99 -2.88
N ASP A 110 -33.09 17.49 -1.64
CA ASP A 110 -33.94 17.05 -0.52
C ASP A 110 -33.82 15.55 -0.17
N ILE A 111 -32.67 14.93 -0.50
CA ILE A 111 -32.40 13.52 -0.16
C ILE A 111 -31.96 13.43 1.29
N PRO A 112 -32.61 12.59 2.13
CA PRO A 112 -32.23 12.45 3.54
C PRO A 112 -30.82 11.90 3.71
N LEU A 113 -29.97 12.59 4.46
CA LEU A 113 -28.60 12.21 4.75
C LEU A 113 -28.36 11.90 6.24
N HIS A 114 -29.33 12.21 7.09
CA HIS A 114 -29.23 11.95 8.53
C HIS A 114 -28.99 10.46 8.80
N ASP A 115 -28.22 10.18 9.83
CA ASP A 115 -27.84 8.83 10.26
C ASP A 115 -26.94 8.05 9.28
N LYS A 116 -26.46 8.67 8.18
CA LYS A 116 -25.44 8.07 7.32
C LYS A 116 -24.07 8.13 7.99
N LYS A 117 -23.23 7.20 7.64
CA LYS A 117 -21.88 7.03 8.19
C LYS A 117 -20.87 7.01 7.06
N LEU A 118 -19.82 7.82 7.17
CA LEU A 118 -18.73 7.91 6.20
C LEU A 118 -17.43 7.40 6.83
N ILE A 119 -16.87 6.34 6.27
CA ILE A 119 -15.66 5.70 6.78
C ILE A 119 -14.53 5.90 5.78
N ILE A 120 -13.47 6.58 6.19
CA ILE A 120 -12.31 6.83 5.34
C ILE A 120 -11.28 5.73 5.59
N CYS A 121 -11.03 4.91 4.58
CA CYS A 121 -10.07 3.80 4.62
C CYS A 121 -8.76 4.13 3.90
N SER A 122 -8.74 5.21 3.14
CA SER A 122 -7.57 5.73 2.43
C SER A 122 -6.58 6.38 3.39
N THR A 123 -5.29 6.45 3.03
CA THR A 123 -4.33 7.23 3.81
C THR A 123 -4.67 8.71 3.75
N MET A 124 -4.66 9.38 4.92
CA MET A 124 -5.00 10.78 5.08
C MET A 124 -3.83 11.57 5.68
N ASN A 125 -3.80 12.88 5.43
CA ASN A 125 -2.93 13.78 6.19
C ASN A 125 -3.54 14.06 7.56
N PRO A 126 -2.73 14.17 8.65
CA PRO A 126 -3.26 14.34 9.99
C PRO A 126 -4.14 15.58 10.16
N GLY A 127 -5.37 15.37 10.59
CA GLY A 127 -6.41 16.39 10.83
C GLY A 127 -7.43 16.55 9.69
N GLU A 128 -7.28 15.89 8.55
CA GLU A 128 -8.21 16.03 7.44
C GLU A 128 -9.55 15.33 7.69
N THR A 129 -9.56 14.19 8.38
CA THR A 129 -10.82 13.52 8.74
C THR A 129 -11.66 14.40 9.69
N GLU A 130 -11.04 15.15 10.60
CA GLU A 130 -11.74 16.11 11.45
C GLU A 130 -12.37 17.27 10.64
N GLN A 131 -11.67 17.72 9.58
CA GLN A 131 -12.22 18.73 8.67
C GLN A 131 -13.43 18.19 7.90
N ILE A 132 -13.39 16.92 7.49
CA ILE A 132 -14.52 16.25 6.82
C ILE A 132 -15.70 16.13 7.80
N GLN A 133 -15.47 15.68 9.03
CA GLN A 133 -16.52 15.63 10.06
C GLN A 133 -17.16 16.99 10.25
N THR A 134 -16.36 18.05 10.36
CA THR A 134 -16.87 19.42 10.52
C THR A 134 -17.78 19.84 9.37
N ARG A 135 -17.41 19.52 8.13
CA ARG A 135 -18.21 19.83 6.92
C ARG A 135 -19.52 19.05 6.87
N LEU A 136 -19.55 17.82 7.39
CA LEU A 136 -20.71 16.93 7.33
C LEU A 136 -21.63 17.01 8.57
N ASN A 137 -21.23 17.74 9.63
CA ASN A 137 -22.04 17.92 10.83
C ASN A 137 -23.43 18.49 10.53
N MET A 138 -23.54 19.40 9.57
CA MET A 138 -24.81 20.00 9.18
C MET A 138 -25.84 19.01 8.63
N PHE A 139 -25.38 17.83 8.16
CA PHE A 139 -26.21 16.75 7.65
C PHE A 139 -26.40 15.62 8.69
N ASN A 140 -25.87 15.77 9.89
CA ASN A 140 -25.84 14.72 10.93
C ASN A 140 -25.20 13.40 10.43
N VAL A 141 -24.16 13.50 9.60
CA VAL A 141 -23.36 12.35 9.12
C VAL A 141 -22.21 12.13 10.08
N GLN A 142 -22.06 10.91 10.59
CA GLN A 142 -20.93 10.53 11.42
C GLN A 142 -19.75 10.13 10.53
N VAL A 143 -18.54 10.56 10.89
CA VAL A 143 -17.30 10.23 10.13
C VAL A 143 -16.34 9.44 11.02
N ALA A 144 -15.69 8.45 10.44
CA ALA A 144 -14.58 7.74 11.05
C ALA A 144 -13.42 7.54 10.08
N TYR A 145 -12.22 7.52 10.60
CA TYR A 145 -11.01 7.04 9.92
C TYR A 145 -10.77 5.57 10.31
N CYS A 146 -10.69 4.69 9.34
CA CYS A 146 -10.47 3.25 9.59
C CYS A 146 -9.57 2.66 8.49
N PRO A 147 -8.25 2.93 8.54
CA PRO A 147 -7.33 2.51 7.50
C PRO A 147 -7.12 1.00 7.49
N PHE A 148 -6.88 0.44 6.30
CA PHE A 148 -6.54 -0.95 6.13
C PHE A 148 -5.02 -1.14 5.97
N PHE A 149 -4.48 -2.13 6.69
CA PHE A 149 -3.08 -2.54 6.61
C PHE A 149 -3.00 -3.82 5.76
N THR A 150 -2.99 -3.65 4.43
CA THR A 150 -3.00 -4.77 3.49
C THR A 150 -1.73 -4.78 2.64
N GLU A 151 -1.29 -5.97 2.26
CA GLU A 151 -0.23 -6.18 1.28
C GLU A 151 -0.84 -6.69 -0.03
N SER A 152 -0.30 -6.26 -1.17
CA SER A 152 -0.70 -6.75 -2.48
C SER A 152 -0.51 -8.27 -2.58
N ASN A 153 -1.43 -8.94 -3.25
CA ASN A 153 -1.54 -10.40 -3.40
C ASN A 153 -1.91 -11.16 -2.12
N GLU A 154 -2.19 -10.47 -1.00
CA GLU A 154 -2.61 -11.07 0.26
C GLU A 154 -3.78 -10.31 0.91
N VAL A 155 -4.51 -9.50 0.15
CA VAL A 155 -5.54 -8.59 0.71
C VAL A 155 -6.60 -9.34 1.51
N VAL A 156 -7.17 -10.43 0.98
CA VAL A 156 -8.16 -11.25 1.70
C VAL A 156 -7.57 -11.82 2.99
N LYS A 157 -6.37 -12.38 2.91
CA LYS A 157 -5.66 -12.95 4.08
C LYS A 157 -5.39 -11.88 5.14
N ASN A 158 -4.98 -10.67 4.73
CA ASN A 158 -4.73 -9.58 5.66
C ASN A 158 -6.02 -9.10 6.32
N ILE A 159 -7.14 -8.98 5.59
CA ILE A 159 -8.44 -8.64 6.17
C ILE A 159 -8.91 -9.72 7.16
N GLU A 160 -8.83 -10.99 6.79
CA GLU A 160 -9.26 -12.11 7.65
C GLU A 160 -8.38 -12.29 8.90
N ASN A 161 -7.10 -11.89 8.86
CA ASN A 161 -6.14 -12.05 9.96
C ASN A 161 -5.55 -10.72 10.45
N LEU A 162 -6.26 -9.61 10.28
CA LEU A 162 -5.80 -8.29 10.73
C LEU A 162 -5.40 -8.30 12.21
N SER A 163 -4.18 -7.94 12.54
CA SER A 163 -3.64 -7.97 13.90
C SER A 163 -4.28 -6.92 14.81
N MET A 164 -4.63 -5.76 14.23
CA MET A 164 -5.29 -4.67 14.96
C MET A 164 -6.30 -3.94 14.09
N LEU A 165 -7.34 -3.40 14.69
CA LEU A 165 -8.30 -2.48 14.07
C LEU A 165 -8.06 -1.08 14.63
N LEU A 166 -7.67 -0.17 13.76
CA LEU A 166 -7.46 1.23 14.11
C LEU A 166 -8.70 2.03 13.73
N ILE A 167 -9.30 2.73 14.69
CA ILE A 167 -10.51 3.53 14.49
C ILE A 167 -10.28 4.93 15.05
N GLY A 168 -10.36 5.92 14.18
CA GLY A 168 -10.32 7.33 14.52
C GLY A 168 -11.71 7.95 14.43
N THR A 169 -12.37 8.19 15.56
CA THR A 169 -13.68 8.84 15.59
C THR A 169 -14.03 9.31 17.02
N ASP A 170 -14.86 10.35 17.13
CA ASP A 170 -15.44 10.79 18.40
C ASP A 170 -16.81 10.13 18.68
N HIS A 171 -17.33 9.31 17.75
CA HIS A 171 -18.61 8.63 17.84
C HIS A 171 -18.43 7.18 18.32
N GLN A 172 -18.70 6.90 19.61
CA GLN A 172 -18.49 5.58 20.21
C GLN A 172 -19.42 4.49 19.61
N ASP A 173 -20.64 4.87 19.24
CA ASP A 173 -21.59 3.98 18.56
C ASP A 173 -21.08 3.55 17.18
N LEU A 174 -20.53 4.47 16.41
CA LEU A 174 -19.90 4.18 15.13
C LEU A 174 -18.67 3.28 15.30
N ALA A 175 -17.83 3.54 16.31
CA ALA A 175 -16.68 2.67 16.60
C ALA A 175 -17.12 1.24 16.91
N ASN A 176 -18.16 1.06 17.74
CA ASN A 176 -18.70 -0.27 18.06
C ASN A 176 -19.27 -0.98 16.83
N GLU A 177 -19.91 -0.25 15.92
CA GLU A 177 -20.43 -0.81 14.67
C GLU A 177 -19.28 -1.25 13.74
N LEU A 178 -18.22 -0.46 13.62
CA LEU A 178 -17.02 -0.84 12.85
C LEU A 178 -16.33 -2.08 13.42
N ILE A 179 -16.24 -2.21 14.74
CA ILE A 179 -15.76 -3.41 15.41
C ILE A 179 -16.65 -4.60 15.05
N HIS A 180 -17.97 -4.45 15.10
CA HIS A 180 -18.91 -5.52 14.78
C HIS A 180 -18.78 -5.97 13.31
N ILE A 181 -18.72 -5.03 12.36
CA ILE A 181 -18.52 -5.36 10.93
C ILE A 181 -17.21 -6.12 10.76
N ASN A 182 -16.09 -5.58 11.26
CA ASN A 182 -14.78 -6.18 11.08
C ASN A 182 -14.66 -7.54 11.80
N SER A 183 -15.28 -7.73 12.97
CA SER A 183 -15.25 -9.01 13.68
C SER A 183 -15.90 -10.15 12.88
N LYS A 184 -16.88 -9.87 12.03
CA LYS A 184 -17.50 -10.86 11.14
C LYS A 184 -16.61 -11.25 9.97
N LEU A 185 -15.72 -10.36 9.53
CA LEU A 185 -14.82 -10.63 8.41
C LEU A 185 -13.62 -11.48 8.83
N LYS A 186 -13.36 -11.62 10.11
CA LYS A 186 -12.13 -12.19 10.66
C LYS A 186 -12.25 -13.61 11.12
N LYS A 187 -11.10 -14.27 11.09
CA LYS A 187 -10.90 -15.62 11.63
C LYS A 187 -10.30 -15.64 13.04
N VAL A 188 -9.76 -14.50 13.49
CA VAL A 188 -9.08 -14.36 14.79
C VAL A 188 -9.63 -13.17 15.56
N PRO A 189 -9.57 -13.16 16.90
CA PRO A 189 -9.90 -11.98 17.71
C PRO A 189 -9.09 -10.76 17.27
N ILE A 190 -9.65 -9.57 17.47
CA ILE A 190 -9.02 -8.31 17.06
C ILE A 190 -8.91 -7.37 18.25
N ASP A 191 -7.73 -6.78 18.38
CA ASP A 191 -7.54 -5.65 19.26
C ASP A 191 -7.94 -4.36 18.54
N ALA A 192 -8.95 -3.67 19.07
CA ALA A 192 -9.42 -2.40 18.52
C ALA A 192 -8.80 -1.24 19.29
N TYR A 193 -8.17 -0.33 18.56
CA TYR A 193 -7.62 0.93 19.07
C TYR A 193 -8.53 2.07 18.63
N ILE A 194 -9.27 2.66 19.58
CA ILE A 194 -10.18 3.75 19.32
C ILE A 194 -9.55 5.05 19.85
N MET A 195 -9.50 6.06 19.00
CA MET A 195 -8.90 7.36 19.33
C MET A 195 -9.47 8.46 18.44
N SER A 196 -9.05 9.72 18.61
CA SER A 196 -9.42 10.79 17.69
C SER A 196 -8.91 10.48 16.27
N SER A 197 -9.62 11.00 15.25
CA SER A 197 -9.25 10.77 13.85
C SER A 197 -7.82 11.20 13.57
N LYS A 198 -7.40 12.37 14.04
CA LYS A 198 -6.02 12.87 13.88
C LYS A 198 -4.98 11.94 14.51
N SER A 199 -5.24 11.41 15.69
CA SER A 199 -4.35 10.44 16.32
C SER A 199 -4.21 9.16 15.50
N ALA A 200 -5.32 8.66 14.96
CA ALA A 200 -5.31 7.46 14.10
C ALA A 200 -4.58 7.71 12.76
N GLU A 201 -4.71 8.89 12.16
CA GLU A 201 -3.94 9.30 10.98
C GLU A 201 -2.43 9.31 11.27
N ILE A 202 -2.02 9.84 12.42
CA ILE A 202 -0.61 9.82 12.87
C ILE A 202 -0.13 8.37 13.08
N VAL A 203 -0.94 7.51 13.70
CA VAL A 203 -0.60 6.08 13.89
C VAL A 203 -0.35 5.41 12.54
N LYS A 204 -1.21 5.65 11.55
CA LYS A 204 -1.08 5.06 10.21
C LYS A 204 0.25 5.42 9.55
N LEU A 205 0.65 6.69 9.58
CA LEU A 205 1.93 7.15 9.03
C LEU A 205 3.12 6.65 9.88
N GLY A 206 2.98 6.69 11.20
CA GLY A 206 4.02 6.27 12.15
C GLY A 206 4.41 4.80 12.00
N ILE A 207 3.45 3.89 11.79
CA ILE A 207 3.74 2.46 11.60
C ILE A 207 4.70 2.26 10.43
N ASN A 208 4.42 2.82 9.26
CA ASN A 208 5.27 2.64 8.09
C ASN A 208 6.64 3.33 8.25
N THR A 209 6.70 4.42 9.00
CA THR A 209 7.98 5.07 9.34
C THR A 209 8.83 4.19 10.28
N PHE A 210 8.23 3.53 11.27
CA PHE A 210 8.93 2.55 12.10
C PHE A 210 9.41 1.35 11.29
N LEU A 211 8.59 0.82 10.37
CA LEU A 211 8.98 -0.29 9.52
C LEU A 211 10.15 0.08 8.60
N SER A 212 10.13 1.27 7.99
CA SER A 212 11.24 1.75 7.15
C SER A 212 12.53 1.94 7.95
N SER A 213 12.45 2.46 9.19
CA SER A 213 13.59 2.53 10.11
C SER A 213 14.17 1.16 10.40
N LYS A 214 13.32 0.16 10.69
CA LYS A 214 13.75 -1.19 11.01
C LYS A 214 14.44 -1.88 9.83
N ILE A 215 13.90 -1.72 8.61
CA ILE A 215 14.54 -2.19 7.37
C ILE A 215 15.93 -1.54 7.20
N ASN A 216 16.04 -0.23 7.40
CA ASN A 216 17.29 0.48 7.27
C ASN A 216 18.32 0.02 8.33
N GLN A 217 17.90 -0.20 9.58
CA GLN A 217 18.77 -0.74 10.64
C GLN A 217 19.29 -2.13 10.27
N SER A 218 18.43 -3.01 9.76
CA SER A 218 18.81 -4.35 9.31
C SER A 218 19.83 -4.28 8.18
N ASN A 219 19.61 -3.40 7.21
CA ASN A 219 20.53 -3.20 6.09
C ASN A 219 21.86 -2.56 6.52
N MET A 220 21.85 -1.61 7.45
CA MET A 220 23.06 -1.02 8.01
C MET A 220 23.92 -2.08 8.72
N ILE A 221 23.31 -2.90 9.56
CA ILE A 221 24.00 -4.00 10.25
C ILE A 221 24.55 -4.99 9.22
N GLY A 222 23.77 -5.31 8.20
CA GLY A 222 24.23 -6.16 7.11
C GLY A 222 25.45 -5.60 6.37
N GLN A 223 25.49 -4.30 6.07
CA GLN A 223 26.67 -3.65 5.49
C GLN A 223 27.91 -3.79 6.42
N ILE A 224 27.72 -3.63 7.74
CA ILE A 224 28.81 -3.80 8.73
C ILE A 224 29.33 -5.23 8.67
N VAL A 225 28.46 -6.25 8.72
CA VAL A 225 28.84 -7.67 8.67
C VAL A 225 29.62 -7.98 7.40
N MET A 226 29.11 -7.50 6.24
CA MET A 226 29.79 -7.70 4.93
C MET A 226 31.18 -7.03 4.88
N LYS A 227 31.34 -5.85 5.45
CA LYS A 227 32.64 -5.14 5.46
C LYS A 227 33.59 -5.64 6.54
N SER A 228 33.09 -6.38 7.54
CA SER A 228 33.91 -6.96 8.62
C SER A 228 34.48 -8.35 8.26
N GLY A 229 34.18 -8.90 7.09
CA GLY A 229 34.71 -10.20 6.64
C GLY A 229 34.06 -11.41 7.32
N VAL A 230 32.82 -11.25 7.81
CA VAL A 230 32.03 -12.32 8.45
C VAL A 230 30.66 -12.51 7.74
N GLU A 231 30.65 -12.36 6.41
CA GLU A 231 29.43 -12.40 5.60
C GLU A 231 28.67 -13.71 5.76
N SER A 232 29.36 -14.83 6.02
CA SER A 232 28.73 -16.14 6.24
C SER A 232 27.83 -16.17 7.49
N GLU A 233 28.01 -15.24 8.43
CA GLU A 233 27.24 -15.13 9.68
C GLU A 233 26.08 -14.13 9.60
N LEU A 234 25.88 -13.44 8.47
CA LEU A 234 24.91 -12.36 8.30
C LEU A 234 23.51 -12.75 8.79
N GLY A 235 23.01 -13.90 8.35
CA GLY A 235 21.69 -14.40 8.75
C GLY A 235 21.59 -14.67 10.26
N MET A 236 22.67 -15.19 10.87
CA MET A 236 22.72 -15.47 12.31
C MET A 236 22.77 -14.17 13.12
N VAL A 237 23.55 -13.18 12.70
CA VAL A 237 23.63 -11.87 13.38
C VAL A 237 22.27 -11.19 13.40
N LEU A 238 21.57 -11.10 12.26
CA LEU A 238 20.25 -10.47 12.19
C LEU A 238 19.20 -11.28 12.95
N SER A 239 19.25 -12.62 12.88
CA SER A 239 18.36 -13.49 13.66
C SER A 239 18.56 -13.33 15.18
N ALA A 240 19.79 -13.17 15.64
CA ALA A 240 20.09 -12.96 17.05
C ALA A 240 19.55 -11.61 17.54
N ILE A 241 19.74 -10.54 16.75
CA ILE A 241 19.19 -9.22 17.07
C ILE A 241 17.66 -9.26 17.09
N GLY A 242 17.03 -9.85 16.06
CA GLY A 242 15.57 -10.02 15.99
C GLY A 242 15.00 -10.97 17.06
N GLY A 243 15.84 -11.84 17.62
CA GLY A 243 15.49 -12.73 18.73
C GLY A 243 15.35 -12.02 20.08
N PHE A 244 15.85 -10.79 20.19
CA PHE A 244 15.61 -9.97 21.38
C PHE A 244 14.17 -9.44 21.39
N ASP A 245 13.40 -9.75 22.43
CA ASP A 245 11.95 -9.49 22.50
C ASP A 245 11.59 -8.01 22.22
N GLY A 246 12.43 -7.06 22.66
CA GLY A 246 12.21 -5.64 22.44
C GLY A 246 12.39 -5.19 20.97
N ILE A 247 12.91 -6.04 20.09
CA ILE A 247 13.12 -5.76 18.67
C ILE A 247 12.13 -6.57 17.81
N GLY A 248 12.06 -7.89 18.01
CA GLY A 248 11.22 -8.80 17.26
C GLY A 248 11.80 -9.14 15.87
N LYS A 249 11.34 -10.26 15.29
CA LYS A 249 11.95 -10.88 14.09
C LYS A 249 11.51 -10.27 12.76
N ASP A 250 10.33 -9.66 12.71
CA ASP A 250 9.77 -9.13 11.48
C ASP A 250 10.64 -7.98 10.95
N TYR A 251 10.86 -7.94 9.64
CA TYR A 251 11.71 -6.96 8.95
C TYR A 251 13.19 -6.97 9.36
N MET A 252 13.68 -8.04 10.02
CA MET A 252 15.08 -8.25 10.41
C MET A 252 15.81 -9.13 9.38
N SER A 253 15.83 -8.71 8.13
CA SER A 253 16.58 -9.35 7.04
C SER A 253 17.43 -8.31 6.30
N TYR A 254 18.55 -8.76 5.74
CA TYR A 254 19.36 -7.95 4.84
C TYR A 254 18.86 -8.14 3.42
N GLY A 255 18.71 -7.05 2.70
CA GLY A 255 18.23 -7.13 1.34
C GLY A 255 18.17 -5.78 0.64
N PHE A 256 17.18 -5.61 -0.21
CA PHE A 256 16.86 -4.30 -0.76
C PHE A 256 16.34 -3.37 0.33
N GLY A 257 16.47 -2.06 0.09
CA GLY A 257 15.77 -1.06 0.89
C GLY A 257 14.25 -1.18 0.75
N TYR A 258 13.52 -0.43 1.55
CA TYR A 258 12.07 -0.37 1.40
C TYR A 258 11.68 0.30 0.06
N GLY A 259 10.61 -0.21 -0.54
CA GLY A 259 10.06 0.25 -1.82
C GLY A 259 8.54 0.28 -1.82
N GLY A 260 7.99 0.54 -3.01
CA GLY A 260 6.56 0.66 -3.22
C GLY A 260 5.99 2.01 -2.80
N PRO A 261 4.74 2.32 -3.21
CA PRO A 261 4.18 3.65 -3.07
C PRO A 261 3.88 4.05 -1.63
N ARG A 262 3.49 3.08 -0.78
CA ARG A 262 2.93 3.37 0.55
C ARG A 262 3.98 3.82 1.57
N ILE A 263 5.07 3.08 1.75
CA ILE A 263 6.08 3.37 2.79
C ILE A 263 6.77 4.71 2.51
N ASN A 264 7.15 4.96 1.27
CA ASN A 264 7.76 6.23 0.86
C ASN A 264 6.79 7.41 1.02
N GLY A 265 5.52 7.22 0.63
CA GLY A 265 4.47 8.23 0.79
C GLY A 265 4.24 8.58 2.25
N ASP A 266 4.09 7.58 3.12
CA ASP A 266 3.84 7.79 4.55
C ASP A 266 5.02 8.50 5.24
N ASN A 267 6.27 8.16 4.90
CA ASN A 267 7.46 8.85 5.43
C ASN A 267 7.49 10.34 5.03
N LYS A 268 7.18 10.63 3.77
CA LYS A 268 7.11 12.01 3.26
C LYS A 268 5.97 12.79 3.93
N ALA A 269 4.79 12.18 4.05
CA ALA A 269 3.62 12.81 4.66
C ALA A 269 3.84 13.10 6.16
N LEU A 270 4.47 12.17 6.89
CA LEU A 270 4.81 12.40 8.29
C LEU A 270 5.85 13.52 8.43
N LYS A 271 6.86 13.56 7.54
CA LYS A 271 7.84 14.63 7.51
C LYS A 271 7.20 15.99 7.26
N TYR A 272 6.36 16.09 6.23
CA TYR A 272 5.61 17.30 5.91
C TYR A 272 4.77 17.78 7.11
N TYR A 273 4.10 16.83 7.79
CA TYR A 273 3.31 17.16 8.99
C TYR A 273 4.18 17.66 10.15
N CYS A 274 5.34 17.03 10.41
CA CYS A 274 6.30 17.52 11.40
C CYS A 274 6.78 18.95 11.10
N GLU A 275 7.10 19.24 9.84
CA GLU A 275 7.53 20.57 9.39
C GLU A 275 6.42 21.62 9.60
N SER A 276 5.14 21.26 9.36
CA SER A 276 4.00 22.13 9.61
C SER A 276 3.81 22.48 11.10
N LEU A 277 4.33 21.62 11.98
CA LEU A 277 4.33 21.82 13.44
C LEU A 277 5.63 22.47 13.95
N ASN A 278 6.55 22.86 13.05
CA ASN A 278 7.90 23.36 13.39
C ASN A 278 8.73 22.38 14.24
N LEU A 279 8.55 21.06 13.99
CA LEU A 279 9.36 20.01 14.63
C LEU A 279 10.57 19.64 13.78
N ASP A 280 11.62 19.13 14.44
CA ASP A 280 12.79 18.60 13.78
C ASP A 280 12.44 17.33 12.96
N THR A 281 13.01 17.21 11.76
CA THR A 281 12.78 16.10 10.84
C THR A 281 14.05 15.31 10.48
N GLU A 282 15.12 15.45 11.24
CA GLU A 282 16.40 14.76 10.94
C GLU A 282 16.24 13.24 10.86
N ILE A 283 15.49 12.63 11.78
CA ILE A 283 15.23 11.18 11.76
C ILE A 283 14.55 10.76 10.47
N LEU A 284 13.48 11.45 10.06
CA LEU A 284 12.72 11.14 8.86
C LEU A 284 13.55 11.36 7.59
N THR A 285 14.37 12.41 7.58
CA THR A 285 15.32 12.70 6.51
C THR A 285 16.38 11.60 6.42
N SER A 286 16.96 11.17 7.55
CA SER A 286 17.98 10.12 7.62
C SER A 286 17.45 8.77 7.14
N ILE A 287 16.19 8.44 7.43
CA ILE A 287 15.54 7.22 6.92
C ILE A 287 15.56 7.20 5.38
N THR A 288 15.15 8.29 4.74
CA THR A 288 15.13 8.39 3.27
C THR A 288 16.54 8.41 2.68
N MET A 289 17.46 9.14 3.31
CA MET A 289 18.85 9.20 2.85
C MET A 289 19.54 7.83 2.92
N PHE A 290 19.37 7.10 4.03
CA PHE A 290 19.98 5.78 4.17
C PHE A 290 19.43 4.79 3.12
N ASN A 291 18.14 4.80 2.85
CA ASN A 291 17.55 3.94 1.82
C ASN A 291 18.21 4.14 0.44
N ASN A 292 18.53 5.39 0.09
CA ASN A 292 19.23 5.72 -1.16
C ASN A 292 20.70 5.36 -1.13
N THR A 293 21.41 5.62 -0.02
CA THR A 293 22.85 5.27 0.12
C THR A 293 23.07 3.77 0.19
N HIS A 294 22.11 3.02 0.72
CA HIS A 294 22.15 1.55 0.69
C HIS A 294 22.08 1.01 -0.74
N LEU A 295 21.28 1.62 -1.59
CA LEU A 295 21.23 1.24 -3.00
C LEU A 295 22.58 1.48 -3.72
N GLU A 296 23.27 2.59 -3.41
CA GLU A 296 24.64 2.83 -3.91
C GLU A 296 25.64 1.81 -3.37
N PHE A 297 25.51 1.42 -2.09
CA PHE A 297 26.33 0.35 -1.51
C PHE A 297 26.14 -0.96 -2.28
N LEU A 298 24.90 -1.37 -2.56
CA LEU A 298 24.58 -2.58 -3.30
C LEU A 298 25.15 -2.51 -4.72
N LYS A 299 24.99 -1.39 -5.43
CA LYS A 299 25.55 -1.17 -6.75
C LYS A 299 27.06 -1.42 -6.73
N ASN A 300 27.78 -0.76 -5.84
CA ASN A 300 29.23 -0.87 -5.77
C ASN A 300 29.72 -2.27 -5.36
N TYR A 301 28.98 -2.94 -4.46
CA TYR A 301 29.27 -4.32 -4.05
C TYR A 301 29.23 -5.28 -5.23
N TYR A 302 28.18 -5.22 -6.07
CA TYR A 302 28.05 -6.09 -7.22
C TYR A 302 29.02 -5.73 -8.36
N ILE A 303 29.28 -4.45 -8.59
CA ILE A 303 30.30 -4.00 -9.57
C ILE A 303 31.70 -4.53 -9.20
N GLN A 304 32.06 -4.55 -7.92
CA GLN A 304 33.34 -5.13 -7.48
C GLN A 304 33.48 -6.63 -7.81
N GLN A 305 32.37 -7.36 -7.94
CA GLN A 305 32.39 -8.77 -8.36
C GLN A 305 32.44 -8.95 -9.88
N ASN A 306 32.24 -7.88 -10.65
CA ASN A 306 32.22 -7.89 -12.11
C ASN A 306 32.89 -6.64 -12.70
N PRO A 307 34.15 -6.36 -12.33
CA PRO A 307 34.80 -5.08 -12.65
C PRO A 307 34.97 -4.82 -14.15
N ASN A 308 35.06 -5.87 -14.95
CA ASN A 308 35.22 -5.78 -16.41
C ASN A 308 33.89 -5.87 -17.17
N GLY A 309 32.76 -6.05 -16.49
CA GLY A 309 31.45 -6.18 -17.15
C GLY A 309 31.27 -7.44 -18.00
N GLU A 310 32.05 -8.49 -17.70
CA GLU A 310 32.11 -9.74 -18.54
C GLU A 310 30.80 -10.52 -18.51
N GLN A 311 30.04 -10.41 -17.41
CA GLN A 311 28.77 -11.09 -17.23
C GLN A 311 27.62 -10.06 -17.05
N PRO A 312 26.42 -10.36 -17.57
CA PRO A 312 25.27 -9.54 -17.25
C PRO A 312 24.85 -9.71 -15.79
N PHE A 313 24.29 -8.67 -15.18
CA PHE A 313 23.56 -8.81 -13.92
C PHE A 313 22.16 -9.37 -14.19
N VAL A 314 21.68 -10.26 -13.34
CA VAL A 314 20.41 -10.97 -13.51
C VAL A 314 19.48 -10.63 -12.36
N PHE A 315 18.28 -10.12 -12.66
CA PHE A 315 17.21 -9.88 -11.71
C PHE A 315 16.09 -10.90 -11.90
N ASN A 316 15.67 -11.56 -10.82
CA ASN A 316 14.51 -12.47 -10.83
C ASN A 316 13.16 -11.71 -10.90
N HIS A 317 13.15 -10.44 -10.58
CA HIS A 317 12.08 -9.46 -10.76
C HIS A 317 12.65 -8.07 -10.50
N ILE A 318 12.01 -7.05 -11.06
CA ILE A 318 12.36 -5.65 -10.83
C ILE A 318 11.19 -4.83 -10.26
N THR A 319 10.06 -5.45 -10.03
CA THR A 319 8.94 -4.88 -9.28
C THR A 319 9.30 -4.77 -7.80
N TYR A 320 8.65 -3.86 -7.05
CA TYR A 320 9.01 -3.60 -5.64
C TYR A 320 8.79 -4.82 -4.73
N LYS A 321 7.90 -5.72 -5.12
CA LYS A 321 7.62 -7.01 -4.46
C LYS A 321 7.38 -8.06 -5.53
N LYS A 322 7.92 -9.26 -5.32
CA LYS A 322 7.73 -10.37 -6.24
C LYS A 322 6.24 -10.72 -6.41
N GLY A 323 5.83 -10.91 -7.67
CA GLY A 323 4.46 -11.31 -8.00
C GLY A 323 3.45 -10.15 -8.03
N VAL A 324 3.90 -8.91 -7.96
CA VAL A 324 3.06 -7.72 -8.18
C VAL A 324 3.55 -6.94 -9.40
N ASN A 325 2.64 -6.32 -10.15
CA ASN A 325 2.98 -5.55 -11.34
C ASN A 325 3.09 -4.04 -11.02
N VAL A 326 3.96 -3.68 -10.05
CA VAL A 326 4.17 -2.30 -9.60
C VAL A 326 5.66 -1.98 -9.56
N LEU A 327 6.08 -1.02 -10.38
CA LEU A 327 7.47 -0.51 -10.47
C LEU A 327 7.71 0.71 -9.58
N GLU A 328 6.65 1.36 -9.10
CA GLU A 328 6.75 2.58 -8.30
C GLU A 328 7.64 2.36 -7.08
N GLU A 329 8.66 3.23 -6.95
CA GLU A 329 9.66 3.19 -5.87
C GLU A 329 10.37 1.83 -5.68
N SER A 330 10.38 0.97 -6.70
CA SER A 330 11.10 -0.31 -6.65
C SER A 330 12.61 -0.09 -6.54
N GLN A 331 13.22 -0.64 -5.49
CA GLN A 331 14.68 -0.60 -5.32
C GLN A 331 15.40 -1.51 -6.32
N GLN A 332 14.78 -2.64 -6.68
CA GLN A 332 15.26 -3.55 -7.72
C GLN A 332 15.33 -2.84 -9.08
N PHE A 333 14.28 -2.13 -9.45
CA PHE A 333 14.24 -1.38 -10.70
C PHE A 333 15.26 -0.24 -10.70
N LYS A 334 15.37 0.51 -9.60
CA LYS A 334 16.39 1.56 -9.44
C LYS A 334 17.82 1.01 -9.57
N LEU A 335 18.10 -0.16 -8.99
CA LEU A 335 19.41 -0.81 -9.11
C LEU A 335 19.69 -1.30 -10.55
N CYS A 336 18.68 -1.87 -11.21
CA CYS A 336 18.76 -2.25 -12.62
C CYS A 336 19.17 -1.04 -13.50
N ILE A 337 18.49 0.10 -13.34
CA ILE A 337 18.82 1.33 -14.07
C ILE A 337 20.23 1.81 -13.75
N LYS A 338 20.66 1.77 -12.50
CA LYS A 338 22.02 2.17 -12.11
C LYS A 338 23.09 1.32 -12.79
N PHE A 339 22.91 0.00 -12.92
CA PHE A 339 23.83 -0.84 -13.66
C PHE A 339 23.87 -0.51 -15.16
N LEU A 340 22.71 -0.25 -15.76
CA LEU A 340 22.62 0.14 -17.18
C LEU A 340 23.30 1.49 -17.44
N ASP A 341 23.15 2.46 -16.54
CA ASP A 341 23.77 3.79 -16.62
C ASP A 341 25.29 3.71 -16.48
N GLU A 342 25.80 2.77 -15.69
CA GLU A 342 27.26 2.46 -15.58
C GLU A 342 27.78 1.61 -16.77
N GLY A 343 26.94 1.24 -17.74
CA GLY A 343 27.31 0.54 -18.97
C GLY A 343 27.26 -0.99 -18.91
N TYR A 344 26.76 -1.58 -17.83
CA TYR A 344 26.63 -3.03 -17.68
C TYR A 344 25.43 -3.59 -18.45
N ASN A 345 25.54 -4.86 -18.85
CA ASN A 345 24.40 -5.61 -19.37
C ASN A 345 23.54 -6.12 -18.22
N VAL A 346 22.22 -6.08 -18.39
CA VAL A 346 21.24 -6.53 -17.39
C VAL A 346 20.20 -7.45 -18.04
N ASN A 347 19.99 -8.60 -17.43
CA ASN A 347 18.95 -9.56 -17.77
C ASN A 347 17.88 -9.53 -16.69
N VAL A 348 16.62 -9.37 -17.08
CA VAL A 348 15.47 -9.25 -16.17
C VAL A 348 14.44 -10.33 -16.48
N ILE A 349 14.05 -11.09 -15.48
CA ILE A 349 12.95 -12.06 -15.56
C ILE A 349 11.70 -11.38 -15.00
N GLU A 350 10.69 -11.16 -15.86
CA GLU A 350 9.48 -10.45 -15.43
C GLU A 350 8.20 -10.92 -16.14
N SER A 351 7.06 -10.51 -15.58
CA SER A 351 5.77 -10.77 -16.18
C SER A 351 5.63 -10.12 -17.56
N PRO A 352 4.84 -10.70 -18.47
CA PRO A 352 4.60 -10.10 -19.79
C PRO A 352 4.07 -8.67 -19.73
N GLN A 353 3.31 -8.31 -18.69
CA GLN A 353 2.77 -6.99 -18.47
C GLN A 353 3.89 -5.97 -18.24
N ILE A 354 4.80 -6.24 -17.30
CA ILE A 354 5.95 -5.37 -17.01
C ILE A 354 6.89 -5.28 -18.21
N ILE A 355 7.13 -6.41 -18.91
CA ILE A 355 7.95 -6.41 -20.14
C ILE A 355 7.34 -5.47 -21.19
N SER A 356 6.01 -5.50 -21.37
CA SER A 356 5.32 -4.62 -22.33
C SER A 356 5.43 -3.14 -21.94
N GLU A 357 5.33 -2.84 -20.65
CA GLU A 357 5.47 -1.46 -20.11
C GLU A 357 6.88 -0.89 -20.34
N LEU A 358 7.90 -1.75 -20.25
CA LEU A 358 9.31 -1.35 -20.33
C LEU A 358 9.96 -1.56 -21.70
N ASN A 359 9.21 -1.92 -22.75
CA ASN A 359 9.78 -2.17 -24.08
C ASN A 359 10.61 -1.00 -24.62
N GLN A 360 10.14 0.23 -24.48
CA GLN A 360 10.85 1.44 -24.90
C GLN A 360 12.15 1.67 -24.11
N LEU A 361 12.22 1.21 -22.88
CA LEU A 361 13.42 1.32 -22.05
C LEU A 361 14.56 0.43 -22.60
N SER A 362 14.24 -0.74 -23.13
CA SER A 362 15.23 -1.62 -23.76
C SER A 362 15.90 -0.97 -24.97
N GLU A 363 15.15 -0.22 -25.78
CA GLU A 363 15.67 0.54 -26.91
C GLU A 363 16.63 1.65 -26.46
N LYS A 364 16.29 2.38 -25.40
CA LYS A 364 17.13 3.44 -24.80
C LYS A 364 18.53 2.95 -24.42
N TYR A 365 18.66 1.69 -24.00
CA TYR A 365 19.94 1.11 -23.56
C TYR A 365 20.63 0.22 -24.61
N ASP A 366 20.36 0.40 -25.90
CA ASP A 366 21.04 -0.25 -27.02
C ASP A 366 21.15 -1.78 -26.88
N GLY A 367 20.07 -2.42 -26.38
CA GLY A 367 20.01 -3.88 -26.18
C GLY A 367 20.79 -4.42 -24.99
N ARG A 368 21.36 -3.57 -24.14
CA ARG A 368 22.00 -3.99 -22.88
C ARG A 368 20.98 -4.45 -21.83
N LEU A 369 19.72 -4.03 -21.93
CA LEU A 369 18.59 -4.54 -21.13
C LEU A 369 17.86 -5.62 -21.93
N LYS A 370 17.83 -6.84 -21.38
CA LYS A 370 17.11 -7.97 -22.00
C LYS A 370 16.08 -8.52 -21.02
N PHE A 371 14.88 -8.78 -21.54
CA PHE A 371 13.78 -9.35 -20.78
C PHE A 371 13.59 -10.83 -21.08
N TYR A 372 13.24 -11.58 -20.04
CA TYR A 372 12.97 -13.02 -20.08
C TYR A 372 11.65 -13.31 -19.36
N LYS A 373 10.91 -14.29 -19.86
CA LYS A 373 9.68 -14.76 -19.19
C LYS A 373 10.03 -15.60 -17.97
N PRO A 374 9.13 -15.67 -16.97
CA PRO A 374 9.26 -16.58 -15.83
C PRO A 374 9.53 -18.01 -16.27
N GLY A 375 10.43 -18.69 -15.54
CA GLY A 375 10.89 -20.04 -15.88
C GLY A 375 12.13 -20.10 -16.80
N THR A 376 12.60 -18.96 -17.32
CA THR A 376 13.89 -18.87 -18.03
C THR A 376 15.02 -18.62 -17.02
N LEU A 377 16.20 -19.22 -17.27
CA LEU A 377 17.39 -19.00 -16.44
C LEU A 377 18.50 -18.39 -17.32
N PRO A 378 18.54 -17.05 -17.48
CA PRO A 378 19.63 -16.40 -18.18
C PRO A 378 20.95 -16.56 -17.41
N SER A 379 22.07 -16.69 -18.14
CA SER A 379 23.39 -16.68 -17.51
C SER A 379 23.76 -15.30 -17.00
N GLY A 380 24.52 -15.22 -15.90
CA GLY A 380 25.04 -13.99 -15.34
C GLY A 380 25.15 -14.02 -13.82
N ILE A 381 25.45 -12.85 -13.24
CA ILE A 381 25.54 -12.66 -11.79
C ILE A 381 24.14 -12.38 -11.25
N LEU A 382 23.62 -13.32 -10.49
CA LEU A 382 22.27 -13.19 -9.90
C LEU A 382 22.27 -12.15 -8.76
N ILE A 383 21.41 -11.17 -8.88
CA ILE A 383 21.10 -10.24 -7.79
C ILE A 383 20.11 -10.94 -6.87
N ASN A 384 20.64 -11.65 -5.87
CA ASN A 384 19.86 -12.45 -4.93
C ASN A 384 19.81 -11.78 -3.57
N LEU A 385 18.89 -10.83 -3.42
CA LEU A 385 18.57 -10.15 -2.17
C LEU A 385 17.12 -10.41 -1.81
N GLN A 386 16.82 -10.52 -0.53
CA GLN A 386 15.46 -10.74 -0.02
C GLN A 386 14.68 -9.43 0.08
#